data_5d08c9aa11e59931b825b89fc756eb1a
#
_entry.id   5d08c9aa11e59931b825b89fc756eb1a
#
_cell.length_a   1.000
_cell.length_b   1.000
_cell.length_c   1.000
_cell.angle_alpha   90.00
_cell.angle_beta   90.00
_cell.angle_gamma   90.00
#
_symmetry.space_group_name_H-M   'P 1'
#
loop_
_entity.id
_entity.type
_entity.pdbx_description
1 polymer ?
#
loop_
_entity_poly.entity_id
_entity_poly.type
_entity_poly.pdbx_seq_one_letter_code
_entity_poly.pdbx_strand_id
1 'polypeptide(L)'
;PADTSLKIANDIIWDNKLNSLPLVDDKQHLVYMVFRKDYDSHKANSLELLDEHKRYVVGAGINTRDYAERVPALVEAGADVLCIDSSEGFSEWQSRTLSWVRAKYGDSVKVGAGNVVDREGFRFLAEAGADFIKVGIGRGQATALIEVAAARDEYFEETGIYIPICSDGGIVHDYHCTLALAMGADFLMLGRYFSRFDESPTNKVNINGSYMKEYWGEGSARARNWQRYDMGGDKKLSFEEGVDSYVPYAGSLKDNLGLTLSKVRSTMCNCGSLSIPEFQKKAKITLVSATSIVEGGAHDVVLKETSSTSK
;
A
#
# COMPACT_ATOMS: atom_id res chain seq x y z
N PRO A 1 27.48 20.16 8.05
CA PRO A 1 27.67 18.71 8.05
C PRO A 1 26.63 17.99 7.20
N ALA A 2 26.96 16.80 6.67
CA ALA A 2 26.09 16.03 5.78
C ALA A 2 24.82 15.52 6.48
N ASP A 3 24.85 15.35 7.80
CA ASP A 3 23.75 14.93 8.67
C ASP A 3 22.81 16.07 9.07
N THR A 4 23.05 17.30 8.60
CA THR A 4 22.22 18.46 8.89
C THR A 4 20.79 18.23 8.39
N SER A 5 19.80 18.35 9.29
CA SER A 5 18.40 18.21 8.89
C SER A 5 17.96 19.30 7.90
N LEU A 6 16.96 19.00 7.08
CA LEU A 6 16.43 19.95 6.09
C LEU A 6 15.92 21.25 6.76
N LYS A 7 15.35 21.15 7.96
CA LYS A 7 14.90 22.31 8.74
C LYS A 7 16.08 23.21 9.12
N ILE A 8 17.13 22.64 9.72
CA ILE A 8 18.32 23.39 10.13
C ILE A 8 19.00 24.01 8.91
N ALA A 9 19.14 23.25 7.81
CA ALA A 9 19.70 23.77 6.58
C ALA A 9 18.88 24.95 6.03
N ASN A 10 17.56 24.90 6.12
CA ASN A 10 16.69 26.01 5.70
C ASN A 10 16.82 27.22 6.61
N ASP A 11 16.92 27.05 7.93
CA ASP A 11 17.12 28.14 8.88
C ASP A 11 18.46 28.86 8.56
N ILE A 12 19.52 28.12 8.29
CA ILE A 12 20.82 28.69 7.84
C ILE A 12 20.66 29.47 6.53
N ILE A 13 19.97 28.90 5.54
CA ILE A 13 19.71 29.56 4.25
C ILE A 13 18.95 30.87 4.46
N TRP A 14 17.95 30.87 5.33
CA TRP A 14 17.11 32.03 5.61
C TRP A 14 17.87 33.12 6.34
N ASP A 15 18.54 32.77 7.44
CA ASP A 15 19.27 33.73 8.30
C ASP A 15 20.42 34.42 7.53
N ASN A 16 21.08 33.68 6.64
CA ASN A 16 22.17 34.18 5.84
C ASN A 16 21.75 34.67 4.44
N LYS A 17 20.45 34.70 4.12
CA LYS A 17 19.88 35.14 2.83
C LYS A 17 20.50 34.41 1.63
N LEU A 18 20.77 33.13 1.79
CA LEU A 18 21.32 32.25 0.74
C LEU A 18 20.17 31.67 -0.13
N ASN A 19 20.54 31.26 -1.34
CA ASN A 19 19.62 30.48 -2.21
C ASN A 19 19.86 28.98 -2.10
N SER A 20 21.04 28.58 -1.66
CA SER A 20 21.43 27.18 -1.52
C SER A 20 22.48 27.02 -0.42
N LEU A 21 22.57 25.83 0.13
CA LEU A 21 23.54 25.45 1.15
C LEU A 21 24.17 24.11 0.79
N PRO A 22 25.49 24.02 0.57
CA PRO A 22 26.19 22.76 0.42
C PRO A 22 26.32 22.07 1.79
N LEU A 23 25.98 20.78 1.84
CA LEU A 23 26.27 19.91 2.98
C LEU A 23 27.46 19.03 2.63
N VAL A 24 28.46 19.00 3.52
CA VAL A 24 29.73 18.35 3.28
C VAL A 24 30.04 17.28 4.33
N ASP A 25 30.88 16.32 3.97
CA ASP A 25 31.43 15.32 4.90
C ASP A 25 32.54 15.93 5.77
N ASP A 26 33.13 15.15 6.66
CA ASP A 26 34.24 15.57 7.54
C ASP A 26 35.50 15.96 6.77
N LYS A 27 35.62 15.54 5.50
CA LYS A 27 36.74 15.89 4.61
C LYS A 27 36.41 17.06 3.68
N GLN A 28 35.30 17.75 3.91
CA GLN A 28 34.81 18.89 3.09
C GLN A 28 34.41 18.48 1.66
N HIS A 29 34.10 17.20 1.39
CA HIS A 29 33.54 16.82 0.10
C HIS A 29 32.05 17.09 0.10
N LEU A 30 31.51 17.58 -1.02
CA LEU A 30 30.10 17.82 -1.20
C LEU A 30 29.33 16.52 -1.18
N VAL A 31 28.36 16.38 -0.25
CA VAL A 31 27.46 15.24 -0.14
C VAL A 31 26.06 15.59 -0.67
N TYR A 32 25.54 16.76 -0.24
CA TYR A 32 24.22 17.24 -0.66
C TYR A 32 24.26 18.74 -0.98
N MET A 33 23.32 19.16 -1.81
CA MET A 33 23.01 20.56 -2.05
C MET A 33 21.54 20.83 -1.67
N VAL A 34 21.31 21.68 -0.69
CA VAL A 34 19.96 22.08 -0.27
C VAL A 34 19.62 23.43 -0.89
N PHE A 35 18.47 23.54 -1.51
CA PHE A 35 17.94 24.78 -2.05
C PHE A 35 16.76 25.26 -1.19
N ARG A 36 16.56 26.58 -1.15
CA ARG A 36 15.45 27.19 -0.42
C ARG A 36 14.09 26.60 -0.79
N LYS A 37 13.86 26.30 -2.06
CA LYS A 37 12.64 25.67 -2.57
C LYS A 37 12.38 24.26 -2.00
N ASP A 38 13.45 23.54 -1.59
CA ASP A 38 13.32 22.16 -1.09
C ASP A 38 12.59 22.13 0.24
N TYR A 39 12.82 23.12 1.10
CA TYR A 39 12.10 23.23 2.37
C TYR A 39 10.62 23.55 2.17
N ASP A 40 10.31 24.47 1.26
CA ASP A 40 8.91 24.82 0.97
C ASP A 40 8.17 23.62 0.36
N SER A 41 8.84 22.88 -0.52
CA SER A 41 8.31 21.63 -1.09
C SER A 41 8.09 20.56 0.00
N HIS A 42 9.09 20.33 0.85
CA HIS A 42 8.98 19.37 1.96
C HIS A 42 7.87 19.76 2.95
N LYS A 43 7.73 21.06 3.28
CA LYS A 43 6.66 21.55 4.15
C LYS A 43 5.29 21.36 3.52
N ALA A 44 5.17 21.56 2.21
CA ALA A 44 3.92 21.34 1.47
C ALA A 44 3.58 19.84 1.37
N ASN A 45 4.58 18.97 1.39
CA ASN A 45 4.44 17.53 1.21
C ASN A 45 4.98 16.76 2.43
N SER A 46 4.55 17.13 3.63
CA SER A 46 5.03 16.58 4.91
C SER A 46 4.78 15.07 5.11
N LEU A 47 4.04 14.43 4.20
CA LEU A 47 3.74 13.00 4.20
C LEU A 47 4.61 12.20 3.22
N GLU A 48 5.57 12.84 2.56
CA GLU A 48 6.52 12.13 1.71
C GLU A 48 7.34 11.14 2.53
N LEU A 49 7.45 9.90 2.01
CA LEU A 49 8.32 8.88 2.59
C LEU A 49 9.64 8.89 1.82
N LEU A 50 10.68 9.36 2.48
CA LEU A 50 12.02 9.49 1.91
C LEU A 50 12.99 8.55 2.62
N ASP A 51 14.00 8.07 1.88
CA ASP A 51 15.15 7.34 2.40
C ASP A 51 16.16 8.27 3.09
N GLU A 52 17.25 7.72 3.60
CA GLU A 52 18.35 8.48 4.21
C GLU A 52 19.06 9.43 3.22
N HIS A 53 18.95 9.15 1.92
CA HIS A 53 19.47 9.98 0.84
C HIS A 53 18.45 11.01 0.31
N LYS A 54 17.29 11.15 0.98
CA LYS A 54 16.18 12.05 0.59
C LYS A 54 15.56 11.73 -0.76
N ARG A 55 15.62 10.46 -1.18
CA ARG A 55 14.91 9.93 -2.35
C ARG A 55 13.60 9.28 -1.89
N TYR A 56 12.60 9.26 -2.74
CA TYR A 56 11.37 8.53 -2.46
C TYR A 56 11.65 7.06 -2.23
N VAL A 57 11.11 6.51 -1.16
CA VAL A 57 11.08 5.06 -0.94
C VAL A 57 10.16 4.44 -1.97
N VAL A 58 10.68 3.52 -2.76
CA VAL A 58 9.97 2.89 -3.88
C VAL A 58 9.92 1.37 -3.75
N GLY A 59 8.77 0.81 -4.06
CA GLY A 59 8.57 -0.64 -4.11
C GLY A 59 8.41 -1.14 -5.53
N ALA A 60 8.79 -2.40 -5.77
CA ALA A 60 8.63 -3.07 -7.05
C ALA A 60 8.01 -4.47 -6.91
N GLY A 61 7.07 -4.80 -7.79
CA GLY A 61 6.50 -6.13 -7.90
C GLY A 61 7.47 -7.10 -8.57
N ILE A 62 7.56 -8.30 -8.03
CA ILE A 62 8.28 -9.42 -8.60
C ILE A 62 7.35 -10.63 -8.67
N ASN A 63 7.69 -11.60 -9.50
CA ASN A 63 7.01 -12.88 -9.57
C ASN A 63 7.99 -14.03 -9.22
N THR A 64 7.47 -15.24 -9.17
CA THR A 64 8.24 -16.44 -8.79
C THR A 64 8.93 -17.14 -9.96
N ARG A 65 9.00 -16.54 -11.15
CA ARG A 65 9.58 -17.16 -12.36
C ARG A 65 10.89 -16.50 -12.78
N ASP A 66 10.91 -15.18 -12.87
CA ASP A 66 12.03 -14.39 -13.38
C ASP A 66 12.83 -13.68 -12.27
N TYR A 67 12.57 -14.01 -11.00
CA TYR A 67 13.18 -13.33 -9.85
C TYR A 67 14.71 -13.31 -9.90
N ALA A 68 15.34 -14.35 -10.43
CA ALA A 68 16.80 -14.45 -10.47
C ALA A 68 17.47 -13.38 -11.36
N GLU A 69 16.78 -12.91 -12.39
CA GLU A 69 17.21 -11.83 -13.27
C GLU A 69 16.63 -10.48 -12.84
N ARG A 70 15.34 -10.45 -12.48
CA ARG A 70 14.59 -9.24 -12.17
C ARG A 70 15.03 -8.61 -10.84
N VAL A 71 15.23 -9.40 -9.79
CA VAL A 71 15.60 -8.86 -8.47
C VAL A 71 16.93 -8.12 -8.51
N PRO A 72 18.03 -8.64 -9.09
CA PRO A 72 19.27 -7.90 -9.21
C PRO A 72 19.10 -6.56 -9.94
N ALA A 73 18.38 -6.55 -11.05
CA ALA A 73 18.15 -5.34 -11.83
C ALA A 73 17.34 -4.28 -11.04
N LEU A 74 16.35 -4.70 -10.27
CA LEU A 74 15.57 -3.79 -9.42
C LEU A 74 16.39 -3.23 -8.25
N VAL A 75 17.21 -4.05 -7.61
CA VAL A 75 18.11 -3.61 -6.53
C VAL A 75 19.14 -2.63 -7.07
N GLU A 76 19.74 -2.90 -8.23
CA GLU A 76 20.67 -1.99 -8.90
C GLU A 76 19.99 -0.67 -9.29
N ALA A 77 18.73 -0.72 -9.71
CA ALA A 77 17.93 0.47 -10.02
C ALA A 77 17.49 1.26 -8.77
N GLY A 78 17.76 0.77 -7.56
CA GLY A 78 17.47 1.45 -6.30
C GLY A 78 16.06 1.19 -5.76
N ALA A 79 15.45 0.05 -6.05
CA ALA A 79 14.22 -0.36 -5.37
C ALA A 79 14.50 -0.69 -3.90
N ASP A 80 13.73 -0.07 -2.99
CA ASP A 80 13.89 -0.23 -1.55
C ASP A 80 13.14 -1.45 -1.01
N VAL A 81 11.99 -1.77 -1.62
CA VAL A 81 11.10 -2.85 -1.20
C VAL A 81 10.66 -3.68 -2.39
N LEU A 82 10.75 -4.97 -2.28
CA LEU A 82 10.19 -5.91 -3.26
C LEU A 82 8.90 -6.53 -2.73
N CYS A 83 8.02 -6.93 -3.63
CA CYS A 83 6.79 -7.63 -3.28
C CYS A 83 6.52 -8.76 -4.25
N ILE A 84 6.46 -10.00 -3.75
CA ILE A 84 5.99 -11.14 -4.54
C ILE A 84 4.47 -11.00 -4.65
N ASP A 85 3.99 -10.72 -5.85
CA ASP A 85 2.57 -10.50 -6.12
C ASP A 85 1.98 -11.73 -6.81
N SER A 86 1.16 -12.48 -6.06
CA SER A 86 0.50 -13.71 -6.51
C SER A 86 -0.81 -13.89 -5.77
N SER A 87 -1.80 -14.47 -6.42
CA SER A 87 -3.07 -14.85 -5.78
C SER A 87 -2.91 -15.98 -4.76
N GLU A 88 -1.84 -16.78 -4.88
CA GLU A 88 -1.56 -17.92 -4.00
C GLU A 88 -0.17 -17.79 -3.36
N GLY A 89 -0.15 -17.38 -2.10
CA GLY A 89 1.07 -17.17 -1.32
C GLY A 89 1.58 -18.42 -0.64
N PHE A 90 0.69 -19.32 -0.24
CA PHE A 90 1.05 -20.57 0.42
C PHE A 90 1.56 -21.60 -0.61
N SER A 91 2.69 -21.30 -1.24
CA SER A 91 3.25 -22.12 -2.29
C SER A 91 4.77 -22.23 -2.17
N GLU A 92 5.29 -23.38 -2.59
CA GLU A 92 6.73 -23.66 -2.63
C GLU A 92 7.48 -22.64 -3.52
N TRP A 93 6.83 -22.11 -4.54
CA TRP A 93 7.43 -21.12 -5.42
C TRP A 93 7.77 -19.82 -4.68
N GLN A 94 6.91 -19.36 -3.79
CA GLN A 94 7.19 -18.19 -2.97
C GLN A 94 8.29 -18.45 -1.95
N SER A 95 8.25 -19.60 -1.26
CA SER A 95 9.29 -19.98 -0.33
C SER A 95 10.67 -20.07 -1.01
N ARG A 96 10.77 -20.65 -2.20
CA ARG A 96 12.00 -20.68 -2.99
C ARG A 96 12.49 -19.29 -3.36
N THR A 97 11.60 -18.41 -3.79
CA THR A 97 11.94 -17.03 -4.14
C THR A 97 12.47 -16.27 -2.94
N LEU A 98 11.78 -16.36 -1.79
CA LEU A 98 12.22 -15.75 -0.52
C LEU A 98 13.59 -16.28 -0.10
N SER A 99 13.77 -17.60 -0.09
CA SER A 99 15.05 -18.25 0.27
C SER A 99 16.20 -17.80 -0.64
N TRP A 100 15.94 -17.63 -1.94
CA TRP A 100 16.93 -17.12 -2.88
C TRP A 100 17.30 -15.65 -2.60
N VAL A 101 16.32 -14.80 -2.30
CA VAL A 101 16.57 -13.39 -1.95
C VAL A 101 17.39 -13.33 -0.67
N ARG A 102 17.03 -14.10 0.36
CA ARG A 102 17.76 -14.15 1.64
C ARG A 102 19.18 -14.68 1.49
N ALA A 103 19.39 -15.71 0.70
CA ALA A 103 20.72 -16.25 0.43
C ALA A 103 21.64 -15.25 -0.29
N LYS A 104 21.08 -14.40 -1.15
CA LYS A 104 21.86 -13.45 -1.97
C LYS A 104 22.05 -12.09 -1.29
N TYR A 105 21.04 -11.58 -0.58
CA TYR A 105 21.01 -10.22 -0.08
C TYR A 105 20.86 -10.12 1.45
N GLY A 106 20.60 -11.24 2.13
CA GLY A 106 20.32 -11.22 3.56
C GLY A 106 19.13 -10.31 3.88
N ASP A 107 19.29 -9.43 4.86
CA ASP A 107 18.27 -8.47 5.31
C ASP A 107 18.39 -7.10 4.64
N SER A 108 19.34 -6.92 3.72
CA SER A 108 19.57 -5.64 3.04
C SER A 108 18.48 -5.31 2.03
N VAL A 109 17.73 -6.29 1.55
CA VAL A 109 16.58 -6.11 0.65
C VAL A 109 15.30 -6.54 1.38
N LYS A 110 14.35 -5.62 1.47
CA LYS A 110 13.05 -5.90 2.04
C LYS A 110 12.14 -6.56 1.01
N VAL A 111 11.52 -7.68 1.37
CA VAL A 111 10.65 -8.44 0.47
C VAL A 111 9.38 -8.90 1.15
N GLY A 112 8.25 -8.49 0.61
CA GLY A 112 6.93 -8.97 0.99
C GLY A 112 6.49 -10.13 0.14
N ALA A 113 5.57 -10.93 0.68
CA ALA A 113 5.02 -12.10 0.02
C ALA A 113 3.51 -12.23 0.26
N GLY A 114 2.83 -12.97 -0.56
CA GLY A 114 1.37 -13.22 -0.47
C GLY A 114 0.76 -13.52 -1.84
N ASN A 115 -0.57 -13.70 -1.89
CA ASN A 115 -1.51 -13.45 -0.79
C ASN A 115 -1.79 -14.74 -0.01
N VAL A 116 -2.06 -14.59 1.26
CA VAL A 116 -2.53 -15.66 2.14
C VAL A 116 -3.86 -15.27 2.78
N VAL A 117 -4.57 -16.25 3.35
CA VAL A 117 -5.91 -16.05 3.94
C VAL A 117 -6.08 -16.67 5.33
N ASP A 118 -5.08 -17.38 5.80
CA ASP A 118 -5.12 -18.13 7.05
C ASP A 118 -3.81 -18.08 7.82
N ARG A 119 -3.83 -18.66 9.00
CA ARG A 119 -2.73 -18.69 9.96
C ARG A 119 -1.53 -19.50 9.44
N GLU A 120 -1.78 -20.61 8.76
CA GLU A 120 -0.75 -21.49 8.24
C GLU A 120 0.03 -20.82 7.11
N GLY A 121 -0.68 -20.17 6.19
CA GLY A 121 -0.09 -19.38 5.12
C GLY A 121 0.76 -18.22 5.64
N PHE A 122 0.31 -17.53 6.70
CA PHE A 122 1.11 -16.50 7.35
C PHE A 122 2.43 -17.09 7.90
N ARG A 123 2.35 -18.15 8.72
CA ARG A 123 3.54 -18.77 9.34
C ARG A 123 4.51 -19.27 8.28
N PHE A 124 4.00 -19.93 7.24
CA PHE A 124 4.81 -20.43 6.13
C PHE A 124 5.66 -19.34 5.47
N LEU A 125 5.07 -18.17 5.19
CA LEU A 125 5.81 -17.06 4.57
C LEU A 125 6.72 -16.34 5.56
N ALA A 126 6.31 -16.21 6.82
CA ALA A 126 7.11 -15.64 7.89
C ALA A 126 8.40 -16.44 8.11
N GLU A 127 8.29 -17.77 8.23
CA GLU A 127 9.42 -18.69 8.39
C GLU A 127 10.32 -18.76 7.15
N ALA A 128 9.74 -18.55 5.96
CA ALA A 128 10.51 -18.42 4.71
C ALA A 128 11.27 -17.08 4.59
N GLY A 129 11.05 -16.14 5.52
CA GLY A 129 11.80 -14.89 5.61
C GLY A 129 11.13 -13.69 4.94
N ALA A 130 9.81 -13.64 4.82
CA ALA A 130 9.10 -12.45 4.36
C ALA A 130 9.22 -11.30 5.38
N ASP A 131 9.44 -10.06 4.92
CA ASP A 131 9.45 -8.85 5.77
C ASP A 131 8.05 -8.30 6.02
N PHE A 132 7.10 -8.59 5.16
CA PHE A 132 5.68 -8.31 5.34
C PHE A 132 4.84 -9.31 4.54
N ILE A 133 3.58 -9.48 4.96
CA ILE A 133 2.70 -10.48 4.33
C ILE A 133 1.42 -9.81 3.83
N LYS A 134 1.05 -10.10 2.58
CA LYS A 134 -0.19 -9.66 1.96
C LYS A 134 -1.31 -10.64 2.25
N VAL A 135 -2.45 -10.09 2.68
CA VAL A 135 -3.67 -10.83 3.00
C VAL A 135 -4.77 -10.40 2.05
N GLY A 136 -5.31 -11.34 1.31
CA GLY A 136 -6.45 -11.06 0.46
C GLY A 136 -6.65 -12.05 -0.68
N ILE A 137 -7.92 -12.40 -0.90
CA ILE A 137 -8.36 -13.24 -2.02
C ILE A 137 -9.80 -12.87 -2.47
N GLY A 138 -10.27 -11.67 -2.12
CA GLY A 138 -11.60 -11.20 -2.46
C GLY A 138 -12.62 -11.41 -1.34
N ARG A 139 -13.57 -12.36 -1.47
CA ARG A 139 -14.61 -12.59 -0.45
C ARG A 139 -14.02 -13.21 0.82
N GLY A 140 -14.54 -12.80 1.99
CA GLY A 140 -14.03 -13.29 3.28
C GLY A 140 -12.82 -12.51 3.82
N GLN A 141 -12.46 -11.39 3.22
CA GLN A 141 -11.30 -10.57 3.58
C GLN A 141 -11.26 -10.22 5.08
N ALA A 142 -12.37 -9.87 5.69
CA ALA A 142 -12.43 -9.51 7.11
C ALA A 142 -12.03 -10.68 8.01
N THR A 143 -12.56 -11.88 7.76
CA THR A 143 -12.23 -13.09 8.51
C THR A 143 -10.76 -13.45 8.33
N ALA A 144 -10.27 -13.48 7.09
CA ALA A 144 -8.86 -13.77 6.79
C ALA A 144 -7.93 -12.80 7.52
N LEU A 145 -8.26 -11.52 7.51
CA LEU A 145 -7.43 -10.49 8.15
C LEU A 145 -7.34 -10.69 9.66
N ILE A 146 -8.46 -11.00 10.34
CA ILE A 146 -8.48 -11.27 11.79
C ILE A 146 -7.64 -12.52 12.12
N GLU A 147 -7.80 -13.60 11.35
CA GLU A 147 -7.05 -14.84 11.57
C GLU A 147 -5.53 -14.65 11.35
N VAL A 148 -5.16 -13.98 10.29
CA VAL A 148 -3.75 -13.70 9.98
C VAL A 148 -3.15 -12.72 10.98
N ALA A 149 -3.90 -11.71 11.45
CA ALA A 149 -3.44 -10.80 12.49
C ALA A 149 -3.17 -11.53 13.82
N ALA A 150 -4.05 -12.48 14.20
CA ALA A 150 -3.82 -13.32 15.38
C ALA A 150 -2.55 -14.17 15.22
N ALA A 151 -2.33 -14.76 14.03
CA ALA A 151 -1.09 -15.52 13.77
C ALA A 151 0.16 -14.66 13.82
N ARG A 152 0.10 -13.40 13.34
CA ARG A 152 1.21 -12.43 13.47
C ARG A 152 1.54 -12.14 14.93
N ASP A 153 0.53 -11.90 15.75
CA ASP A 153 0.73 -11.54 17.16
C ASP A 153 1.33 -12.72 17.93
N GLU A 154 0.86 -13.94 17.69
CA GLU A 154 1.45 -15.16 18.25
C GLU A 154 2.90 -15.37 17.78
N TYR A 155 3.16 -15.20 16.49
CA TYR A 155 4.53 -15.32 15.95
C TYR A 155 5.46 -14.29 16.59
N PHE A 156 4.99 -13.07 16.81
CA PHE A 156 5.74 -12.03 17.50
C PHE A 156 6.02 -12.40 18.97
N GLU A 157 5.05 -12.96 19.69
CA GLU A 157 5.23 -13.44 21.05
C GLU A 157 6.26 -14.58 21.13
N GLU A 158 6.24 -15.50 20.17
CA GLU A 158 7.15 -16.65 20.11
C GLU A 158 8.59 -16.27 19.72
N THR A 159 8.76 -15.35 18.77
CA THR A 159 10.05 -15.08 18.11
C THR A 159 10.64 -13.71 18.41
N GLY A 160 9.85 -12.76 18.87
CA GLY A 160 10.20 -11.34 18.97
C GLY A 160 10.25 -10.61 17.62
N ILE A 161 9.88 -11.27 16.50
CA ILE A 161 9.92 -10.70 15.15
C ILE A 161 8.52 -10.27 14.74
N TYR A 162 8.32 -8.95 14.56
CA TYR A 162 7.07 -8.41 14.06
C TYR A 162 7.07 -8.34 12.54
N ILE A 163 6.12 -9.02 11.90
CA ILE A 163 5.96 -9.03 10.44
C ILE A 163 4.66 -8.30 10.08
N PRO A 164 4.73 -7.08 9.52
CA PRO A 164 3.55 -6.30 9.16
C PRO A 164 2.64 -7.00 8.16
N ILE A 165 1.32 -6.74 8.27
CA ILE A 165 0.30 -7.30 7.41
C ILE A 165 -0.27 -6.21 6.49
N CYS A 166 -0.27 -6.49 5.19
CA CYS A 166 -0.94 -5.68 4.17
C CYS A 166 -2.31 -6.25 3.85
N SER A 167 -3.39 -5.51 4.09
CA SER A 167 -4.69 -5.89 3.57
C SER A 167 -4.80 -5.51 2.10
N ASP A 168 -4.97 -6.50 1.23
CA ASP A 168 -5.01 -6.33 -0.23
C ASP A 168 -6.41 -6.66 -0.79
N GLY A 169 -7.00 -5.67 -1.44
CA GLY A 169 -8.27 -5.81 -2.13
C GLY A 169 -9.51 -5.55 -1.27
N GLY A 170 -10.67 -5.50 -1.92
CA GLY A 170 -11.97 -5.33 -1.27
C GLY A 170 -12.31 -3.93 -0.77
N ILE A 171 -11.37 -2.99 -0.77
CA ILE A 171 -11.58 -1.63 -0.28
C ILE A 171 -12.22 -0.76 -1.37
N VAL A 172 -13.48 -0.38 -1.14
CA VAL A 172 -14.32 0.43 -2.03
C VAL A 172 -14.59 1.81 -1.45
N HIS A 173 -14.80 1.90 -0.14
CA HIS A 173 -15.15 3.11 0.60
C HIS A 173 -14.09 3.44 1.65
N ASP A 174 -14.02 4.70 2.06
CA ASP A 174 -13.05 5.17 3.04
C ASP A 174 -13.15 4.43 4.38
N TYR A 175 -14.37 4.06 4.82
CA TYR A 175 -14.55 3.30 6.06
C TYR A 175 -14.05 1.85 5.99
N HIS A 176 -13.92 1.26 4.80
CA HIS A 176 -13.24 -0.03 4.65
C HIS A 176 -11.76 0.05 5.04
N CYS A 177 -11.11 1.22 4.83
CA CYS A 177 -9.75 1.44 5.29
C CYS A 177 -9.67 1.34 6.82
N THR A 178 -10.57 2.02 7.53
CA THR A 178 -10.60 1.96 9.00
C THR A 178 -10.94 0.59 9.52
N LEU A 179 -11.87 -0.13 8.89
CA LEU A 179 -12.20 -1.50 9.27
C LEU A 179 -10.99 -2.44 9.09
N ALA A 180 -10.30 -2.38 7.96
CA ALA A 180 -9.14 -3.22 7.72
C ALA A 180 -8.01 -2.96 8.73
N LEU A 181 -7.74 -1.70 9.05
CA LEU A 181 -6.76 -1.32 10.09
C LEU A 181 -7.19 -1.81 11.48
N ALA A 182 -8.47 -1.67 11.84
CA ALA A 182 -9.01 -2.15 13.11
C ALA A 182 -8.98 -3.68 13.23
N MET A 183 -9.05 -4.40 12.12
CA MET A 183 -8.96 -5.87 12.05
C MET A 183 -7.53 -6.40 12.06
N GLY A 184 -6.51 -5.54 12.12
CA GLY A 184 -5.13 -5.93 12.28
C GLY A 184 -4.21 -5.63 11.11
N ALA A 185 -4.69 -5.02 10.01
CA ALA A 185 -3.80 -4.56 8.95
C ALA A 185 -2.91 -3.41 9.42
N ASP A 186 -1.64 -3.46 9.06
CA ASP A 186 -0.68 -2.39 9.33
C ASP A 186 -0.68 -1.36 8.21
N PHE A 187 -0.96 -1.80 6.98
CA PHE A 187 -1.10 -0.96 5.80
C PHE A 187 -2.02 -1.62 4.75
N LEU A 188 -2.32 -0.88 3.68
CA LEU A 188 -3.36 -1.26 2.73
C LEU A 188 -2.83 -1.22 1.29
N MET A 189 -3.25 -2.18 0.47
CA MET A 189 -3.06 -2.16 -0.98
C MET A 189 -4.39 -1.89 -1.68
N LEU A 190 -4.44 -0.82 -2.49
CA LEU A 190 -5.67 -0.23 -3.01
C LEU A 190 -5.62 -0.09 -4.54
N GLY A 191 -6.05 -1.10 -5.29
CA GLY A 191 -6.08 -1.03 -6.76
C GLY A 191 -7.17 -0.09 -7.28
N ARG A 192 -8.45 -0.46 -7.03
CA ARG A 192 -9.61 0.29 -7.50
C ARG A 192 -9.65 1.74 -7.01
N TYR A 193 -9.22 2.00 -5.80
CA TYR A 193 -9.20 3.34 -5.23
C TYR A 193 -8.33 4.29 -6.07
N PHE A 194 -7.10 3.88 -6.37
CA PHE A 194 -6.15 4.70 -7.12
C PHE A 194 -6.47 4.82 -8.61
N SER A 195 -7.17 3.85 -9.19
CA SER A 195 -7.55 3.89 -10.61
C SER A 195 -8.55 4.98 -10.97
N ARG A 196 -9.22 5.59 -9.99
CA ARG A 196 -10.26 6.61 -10.15
C ARG A 196 -9.74 8.02 -10.46
N PHE A 197 -8.46 8.26 -10.30
CA PHE A 197 -7.87 9.60 -10.29
C PHE A 197 -7.20 9.99 -11.61
N ASP A 198 -6.95 11.28 -11.77
CA ASP A 198 -6.27 11.83 -12.95
C ASP A 198 -4.87 11.23 -13.14
N GLU A 199 -4.16 10.96 -12.03
CA GLU A 199 -2.81 10.40 -12.01
C GLU A 199 -2.75 8.93 -12.44
N SER A 200 -3.88 8.23 -12.48
CA SER A 200 -3.93 6.88 -13.06
C SER A 200 -3.77 6.93 -14.59
N PRO A 201 -2.97 6.04 -15.19
CA PRO A 201 -2.66 6.12 -16.62
C PRO A 201 -3.82 5.73 -17.55
N THR A 202 -4.95 5.24 -17.02
CA THR A 202 -6.09 4.83 -17.82
C THR A 202 -6.90 6.00 -18.36
N ASN A 203 -7.62 5.79 -19.45
CA ASN A 203 -8.41 6.84 -20.07
C ASN A 203 -9.63 7.25 -19.23
N LYS A 204 -9.92 8.55 -19.24
CA LYS A 204 -11.19 9.07 -18.77
C LYS A 204 -12.20 9.07 -19.91
N VAL A 205 -13.33 8.39 -19.71
CA VAL A 205 -14.40 8.22 -20.69
C VAL A 205 -15.72 8.77 -20.16
N ASN A 206 -16.61 9.20 -21.02
CA ASN A 206 -17.96 9.59 -20.65
C ASN A 206 -18.93 8.45 -20.96
N ILE A 207 -19.64 7.96 -19.96
CA ILE A 207 -20.63 6.91 -20.09
C ILE A 207 -21.95 7.45 -19.52
N ASN A 208 -22.95 7.59 -20.38
CA ASN A 208 -24.28 8.08 -19.99
C ASN A 208 -24.25 9.42 -19.21
N GLY A 209 -23.38 10.35 -19.60
CA GLY A 209 -23.25 11.66 -18.97
C GLY A 209 -22.33 11.68 -17.72
N SER A 210 -21.82 10.54 -17.27
CA SER A 210 -20.91 10.44 -16.13
C SER A 210 -19.49 10.16 -16.58
N TYR A 211 -18.51 10.84 -15.96
CA TYR A 211 -17.11 10.54 -16.21
C TYR A 211 -16.65 9.30 -15.43
N MET A 212 -15.99 8.40 -16.13
CA MET A 212 -15.48 7.15 -15.63
C MET A 212 -14.01 6.98 -16.02
N LYS A 213 -13.30 6.11 -15.30
CA LYS A 213 -11.94 5.64 -15.65
C LYS A 213 -12.01 4.15 -15.96
N GLU A 214 -11.25 3.70 -16.94
CA GLU A 214 -11.09 2.27 -17.18
C GLU A 214 -10.39 1.60 -16.00
N TYR A 215 -10.82 0.41 -15.63
CA TYR A 215 -10.24 -0.41 -14.58
C TYR A 215 -10.30 -1.89 -14.94
N TRP A 216 -9.17 -2.56 -14.84
CA TRP A 216 -9.09 -4.01 -14.99
C TRP A 216 -8.23 -4.62 -13.89
N GLY A 217 -8.70 -5.74 -13.35
CA GLY A 217 -7.95 -6.48 -12.33
C GLY A 217 -6.83 -7.31 -12.94
N GLU A 218 -5.84 -7.66 -12.15
CA GLU A 218 -4.69 -8.48 -12.55
C GLU A 218 -5.08 -9.83 -13.16
N GLY A 219 -6.15 -10.45 -12.68
CA GLY A 219 -6.67 -11.72 -13.20
C GLY A 219 -7.58 -11.58 -14.42
N SER A 220 -7.77 -10.38 -14.98
CA SER A 220 -8.60 -10.17 -16.17
C SER A 220 -7.89 -10.62 -17.44
N ALA A 221 -8.65 -10.96 -18.49
CA ALA A 221 -8.11 -11.28 -19.81
C ALA A 221 -7.26 -10.13 -20.37
N ARG A 222 -7.62 -8.88 -20.07
CA ARG A 222 -6.88 -7.70 -20.52
C ARG A 222 -5.50 -7.62 -19.88
N ALA A 223 -5.38 -7.84 -18.57
CA ALA A 223 -4.09 -7.83 -17.88
C ALA A 223 -3.17 -8.96 -18.36
N ARG A 224 -3.72 -10.13 -18.61
CA ARG A 224 -2.97 -11.31 -19.09
C ARG A 224 -2.44 -11.15 -20.50
N ASN A 225 -3.18 -10.47 -21.38
CA ASN A 225 -2.78 -10.22 -22.77
C ASN A 225 -1.62 -9.20 -22.88
N TRP A 226 -1.26 -8.50 -21.81
CA TRP A 226 -0.15 -7.57 -21.78
C TRP A 226 1.19 -8.21 -21.37
N GLN A 227 1.35 -9.50 -21.63
CA GLN A 227 2.60 -10.30 -21.45
C GLN A 227 3.11 -10.41 -20.00
N ARG A 228 2.38 -9.96 -19.01
CA ARG A 228 2.80 -10.09 -17.61
C ARG A 228 2.89 -11.56 -17.16
N TYR A 229 2.12 -12.42 -17.78
CA TYR A 229 2.09 -13.86 -17.56
C TYR A 229 2.31 -14.63 -18.86
N ASP A 230 3.44 -14.40 -19.53
CA ASP A 230 3.81 -15.22 -20.68
C ASP A 230 4.01 -16.67 -20.23
N MET A 231 3.02 -17.49 -20.51
CA MET A 231 2.99 -18.91 -20.15
C MET A 231 3.74 -19.76 -21.16
N GLY A 232 4.46 -19.16 -22.12
CA GLY A 232 5.21 -19.90 -23.12
C GLY A 232 4.35 -20.88 -23.89
N GLY A 233 3.50 -20.39 -24.81
CA GLY A 233 2.67 -21.22 -25.68
C GLY A 233 1.17 -20.85 -25.66
N ASP A 234 0.43 -21.38 -26.63
CA ASP A 234 -1.01 -21.12 -26.89
C ASP A 234 -2.00 -21.55 -25.78
N LYS A 235 -1.55 -21.69 -24.54
CA LYS A 235 -2.42 -22.06 -23.40
C LYS A 235 -3.18 -20.86 -22.92
N LYS A 236 -4.37 -20.63 -23.48
CA LYS A 236 -5.40 -19.79 -22.88
C LYS A 236 -5.76 -20.34 -21.51
N LEU A 237 -5.66 -19.51 -20.47
CA LEU A 237 -6.21 -19.87 -19.16
C LEU A 237 -7.73 -20.08 -19.28
N SER A 238 -8.23 -21.13 -18.65
CA SER A 238 -9.60 -21.61 -18.83
C SER A 238 -10.67 -20.72 -18.14
N PHE A 239 -10.25 -19.75 -17.30
CA PHE A 239 -11.16 -18.86 -16.58
C PHE A 239 -10.50 -17.52 -16.24
N GLU A 240 -11.32 -16.49 -16.06
CA GLU A 240 -10.91 -15.15 -15.64
C GLU A 240 -11.22 -14.95 -14.16
N GLU A 241 -10.25 -14.45 -13.40
CA GLU A 241 -10.42 -14.12 -11.98
C GLU A 241 -10.63 -12.62 -11.74
N GLY A 242 -10.38 -11.80 -12.74
CA GLY A 242 -10.50 -10.35 -12.68
C GLY A 242 -11.55 -9.80 -13.65
N VAL A 243 -12.00 -8.59 -13.36
CA VAL A 243 -12.97 -7.87 -14.20
C VAL A 243 -12.28 -6.81 -15.05
N ASP A 244 -12.77 -6.63 -16.29
CA ASP A 244 -12.52 -5.43 -17.12
C ASP A 244 -13.76 -4.56 -17.02
N SER A 245 -13.63 -3.35 -16.49
CA SER A 245 -14.75 -2.53 -16.07
C SER A 245 -14.41 -1.04 -16.04
N TYR A 246 -15.36 -0.26 -15.56
CA TYR A 246 -15.18 1.17 -15.31
C TYR A 246 -15.40 1.49 -13.83
N VAL A 247 -14.67 2.50 -13.35
CA VAL A 247 -14.85 3.06 -12.01
C VAL A 247 -15.21 4.54 -12.11
N PRO A 248 -16.03 5.07 -11.21
CA PRO A 248 -16.35 6.49 -11.19
C PRO A 248 -15.10 7.34 -11.08
N TYR A 249 -14.94 8.30 -11.98
CA TYR A 249 -13.87 9.28 -11.95
C TYR A 249 -14.02 10.19 -10.72
N ALA A 250 -12.94 10.48 -10.03
CA ALA A 250 -12.95 11.22 -8.78
C ALA A 250 -12.03 12.48 -8.75
N GLY A 251 -11.48 12.88 -9.90
CA GLY A 251 -10.60 14.05 -9.95
C GLY A 251 -9.16 13.74 -9.53
N SER A 252 -8.49 14.69 -8.91
CA SER A 252 -7.09 14.60 -8.48
C SER A 252 -6.92 13.67 -7.26
N LEU A 253 -5.90 12.83 -7.27
CA LEU A 253 -5.50 12.02 -6.12
C LEU A 253 -5.16 12.90 -4.92
N LYS A 254 -4.44 13.99 -5.14
CA LYS A 254 -4.00 14.91 -4.10
C LYS A 254 -5.16 15.41 -3.24
N ASP A 255 -6.26 15.82 -3.87
CA ASP A 255 -7.42 16.38 -3.17
C ASP A 255 -8.20 15.29 -2.41
N ASN A 256 -8.33 14.13 -3.02
CA ASN A 256 -9.10 13.01 -2.45
C ASN A 256 -8.34 12.24 -1.36
N LEU A 257 -7.04 12.06 -1.49
CA LEU A 257 -6.23 11.33 -0.50
C LEU A 257 -6.25 12.03 0.85
N GLY A 258 -6.12 13.37 0.86
CA GLY A 258 -6.21 14.16 2.08
C GLY A 258 -7.54 13.97 2.81
N LEU A 259 -8.64 13.91 2.07
CA LEU A 259 -9.97 13.66 2.63
C LEU A 259 -10.11 12.24 3.21
N THR A 260 -9.66 11.22 2.49
CA THR A 260 -9.66 9.83 2.96
C THR A 260 -8.84 9.68 4.24
N LEU A 261 -7.62 10.23 4.27
CA LEU A 261 -6.77 10.20 5.46
C LEU A 261 -7.40 10.96 6.64
N SER A 262 -8.08 12.08 6.39
CA SER A 262 -8.80 12.81 7.43
C SER A 262 -9.92 11.98 8.05
N LYS A 263 -10.70 11.25 7.24
CA LYS A 263 -11.76 10.34 7.74
C LYS A 263 -11.18 9.20 8.57
N VAL A 264 -10.08 8.58 8.12
CA VAL A 264 -9.39 7.52 8.86
C VAL A 264 -8.91 8.05 10.21
N ARG A 265 -8.22 9.20 10.23
CA ARG A 265 -7.73 9.83 11.46
C ARG A 265 -8.86 10.21 12.41
N SER A 266 -9.96 10.75 11.89
CA SER A 266 -11.14 11.09 12.68
C SER A 266 -11.71 9.86 13.39
N THR A 267 -11.81 8.73 12.71
CA THR A 267 -12.27 7.46 13.32
C THR A 267 -11.28 6.96 14.38
N MET A 268 -9.98 7.04 14.14
CA MET A 268 -8.95 6.70 15.12
C MET A 268 -9.07 7.59 16.38
N CYS A 269 -9.25 8.90 16.19
CA CYS A 269 -9.47 9.84 17.30
C CYS A 269 -10.73 9.49 18.09
N ASN A 270 -11.84 9.15 17.45
CA ASN A 270 -13.06 8.73 18.11
C ASN A 270 -12.86 7.46 18.96
N CYS A 271 -11.93 6.58 18.57
CA CYS A 271 -11.50 5.44 19.36
C CYS A 271 -10.42 5.76 20.39
N GLY A 272 -10.04 7.02 20.57
CA GLY A 272 -9.00 7.48 21.50
C GLY A 272 -7.60 6.97 21.14
N SER A 273 -7.28 6.82 19.84
CA SER A 273 -6.03 6.22 19.34
C SER A 273 -5.22 7.23 18.52
N LEU A 274 -3.92 7.30 18.79
CA LEU A 274 -2.96 8.17 18.10
C LEU A 274 -2.07 7.41 17.09
N SER A 275 -2.12 6.07 17.11
CA SER A 275 -1.34 5.21 16.23
C SER A 275 -2.16 4.00 15.76
N ILE A 276 -1.75 3.36 14.68
CA ILE A 276 -2.40 2.13 14.17
C ILE A 276 -2.33 1.00 15.20
N PRO A 277 -1.19 0.69 15.85
CA PRO A 277 -1.15 -0.35 16.88
C PRO A 277 -2.08 -0.05 18.08
N GLU A 278 -2.22 1.21 18.45
CA GLU A 278 -3.15 1.61 19.51
C GLU A 278 -4.61 1.46 19.07
N PHE A 279 -4.89 1.80 17.81
CA PHE A 279 -6.21 1.63 17.20
C PHE A 279 -6.63 0.16 17.14
N GLN A 280 -5.75 -0.73 16.71
CA GLN A 280 -5.99 -2.19 16.71
C GLN A 280 -6.36 -2.73 18.09
N LYS A 281 -5.74 -2.20 19.16
CA LYS A 281 -6.01 -2.61 20.54
C LYS A 281 -7.32 -2.04 21.10
N LYS A 282 -7.70 -0.81 20.71
CA LYS A 282 -8.84 -0.08 21.30
C LYS A 282 -10.13 -0.20 20.49
N ALA A 283 -10.04 -0.37 19.18
CA ALA A 283 -11.21 -0.45 18.32
C ALA A 283 -12.04 -1.69 18.65
N LYS A 284 -13.35 -1.50 18.80
CA LYS A 284 -14.32 -2.58 19.00
C LYS A 284 -15.18 -2.72 17.76
N ILE A 285 -15.11 -3.86 17.12
CA ILE A 285 -15.89 -4.19 15.93
C ILE A 285 -17.08 -5.02 16.37
N THR A 286 -18.28 -4.61 15.94
CA THR A 286 -19.54 -5.30 16.26
C THR A 286 -20.22 -5.72 14.97
N LEU A 287 -20.68 -6.98 14.96
CA LEU A 287 -21.55 -7.45 13.89
C LEU A 287 -22.95 -6.87 14.06
N VAL A 288 -23.48 -6.33 12.99
CA VAL A 288 -24.84 -5.78 12.95
C VAL A 288 -25.68 -6.49 11.89
N SER A 289 -27.00 -6.56 12.10
CA SER A 289 -27.92 -7.11 11.12
C SER A 289 -28.16 -6.12 9.97
N ALA A 290 -28.69 -6.64 8.86
CA ALA A 290 -29.14 -5.77 7.77
C ALA A 290 -30.21 -4.77 8.22
N THR A 291 -31.08 -5.14 9.15
CA THR A 291 -32.08 -4.26 9.73
C THR A 291 -31.45 -3.11 10.52
N SER A 292 -30.42 -3.39 11.33
CA SER A 292 -29.69 -2.36 12.07
C SER A 292 -28.99 -1.35 11.15
N ILE A 293 -28.52 -1.79 9.96
CA ILE A 293 -27.96 -0.90 8.96
C ILE A 293 -29.02 0.08 8.44
N VAL A 294 -30.23 -0.41 8.17
CA VAL A 294 -31.34 0.43 7.74
C VAL A 294 -31.78 1.38 8.84
N GLU A 295 -31.90 0.90 10.07
CA GLU A 295 -32.28 1.73 11.25
C GLU A 295 -31.23 2.79 11.60
N GLY A 296 -29.94 2.52 11.36
CA GLY A 296 -28.85 3.48 11.55
C GLY A 296 -28.74 4.53 10.43
N GLY A 297 -29.53 4.41 9.37
CA GLY A 297 -29.55 5.32 8.24
C GLY A 297 -30.31 6.61 8.48
N ALA A 298 -30.44 7.43 7.45
CA ALA A 298 -31.27 8.62 7.47
C ALA A 298 -32.76 8.21 7.39
N HIS A 299 -33.53 8.52 8.44
CA HIS A 299 -34.96 8.22 8.52
C HIS A 299 -35.79 9.43 8.10
N ASP A 300 -36.83 9.19 7.29
CA ASP A 300 -37.85 10.17 6.92
C ASP A 300 -37.32 11.50 6.34
N VAL A 301 -36.14 11.44 5.68
CA VAL A 301 -35.53 12.61 5.02
C VAL A 301 -35.17 12.28 3.59
N VAL A 302 -35.36 13.26 2.71
CA VAL A 302 -34.81 13.21 1.36
C VAL A 302 -33.41 13.83 1.42
N LEU A 303 -32.39 13.00 1.15
CA LEU A 303 -31.01 13.48 1.10
C LEU A 303 -30.87 14.47 -0.06
N LYS A 304 -30.35 15.67 0.20
CA LYS A 304 -29.87 16.54 -0.87
C LYS A 304 -28.75 15.79 -1.59
N GLU A 305 -28.77 15.78 -2.91
CA GLU A 305 -27.63 15.27 -3.69
C GLU A 305 -26.38 16.05 -3.26
N THR A 306 -25.60 15.43 -2.38
CA THR A 306 -24.25 15.92 -2.11
C THR A 306 -23.40 15.57 -3.30
N SER A 307 -22.72 16.58 -3.84
CA SER A 307 -21.73 16.42 -4.90
C SER A 307 -20.98 15.11 -4.77
N SER A 308 -20.91 14.36 -5.82
CA SER A 308 -20.39 13.03 -6.19
C SER A 308 -19.25 12.35 -5.39
N THR A 309 -19.01 12.69 -4.15
CA THR A 309 -17.95 12.08 -3.32
C THR A 309 -18.42 11.02 -2.33
N SER A 310 -19.72 10.68 -2.33
CA SER A 310 -20.31 9.71 -1.37
C SER A 310 -21.23 8.67 -2.01
N LYS A 311 -20.88 8.17 -3.19
CA LYS A 311 -21.48 6.92 -3.67
C LYS A 311 -20.43 5.88 -3.99
#